data_11823595b198327756c5a2c943cb1eb4
#
_entry.id   11823595b198327756c5a2c943cb1eb4
#
_cell.length_a   1.000
_cell.length_b   1.000
_cell.length_c   1.000
_cell.angle_alpha   90.00
_cell.angle_beta   90.00
_cell.angle_gamma   90.00
#
_symmetry.space_group_name_H-M   'P 1'
#
loop_
_entity.id
_entity.type
_entity.pdbx_description
1 polymer ?
#
loop_
_entity_poly.entity_id
_entity_poly.type
_entity_poly.pdbx_seq_one_letter_code
_entity_poly.pdbx_strand_id
1 'polypeptide(L)'
;MSSVSDTVNSGAVPAIEVRDLVTHYGPRKILDGISMTVNQGEIMVVMGGSGSGKSTLLRHLLALERATSGSISLLGINVVEARARELYALRRKMGVAFQGGALFSSMTVGENIMLPLREHTNLDESTMKIMARLKLEVVDLAGFEDLMPAELSGGMIKRAALARSVVMDPKLLFCDEPSAGLDPVVASALDELILRLRDAFGMTIVVVTHELESAFTIADRITVLDRGTILTIGSVEEVRNSGNERVQNLLTRQTEDVVVDVDKYMRRLTDGIGMD
;
A
#
# COMPACT_ATOMS: atom_id res chain seq x y z
N MET A 1 11.49 28.68 1.12
CA MET A 1 10.13 28.59 0.58
C MET A 1 10.25 28.41 -0.91
N SER A 2 10.35 27.21 -1.39
CA SER A 2 10.35 26.86 -2.82
C SER A 2 9.15 25.97 -3.04
N SER A 3 8.14 26.49 -3.72
CA SER A 3 6.98 25.76 -4.19
C SER A 3 7.43 24.74 -5.23
N VAL A 4 7.31 23.45 -4.91
CA VAL A 4 7.41 22.37 -5.88
C VAL A 4 6.22 22.51 -6.81
N SER A 5 6.47 23.00 -8.03
CA SER A 5 5.48 23.08 -9.08
C SER A 5 5.29 21.69 -9.68
N ASP A 6 4.20 21.01 -9.27
CA ASP A 6 3.67 19.86 -9.99
C ASP A 6 3.37 20.26 -11.43
N THR A 7 4.11 19.72 -12.38
CA THR A 7 3.72 19.73 -13.80
C THR A 7 2.55 18.77 -13.96
N VAL A 8 1.35 19.28 -13.67
CA VAL A 8 0.09 18.59 -13.91
C VAL A 8 -0.08 18.47 -15.44
N ASN A 9 0.04 17.25 -15.92
CA ASN A 9 -0.33 16.90 -17.28
C ASN A 9 -1.85 17.09 -17.42
N SER A 10 -2.24 18.01 -18.28
CA SER A 10 -3.56 18.58 -18.40
C SER A 10 -4.64 17.57 -18.81
N GLY A 11 -5.64 17.34 -17.95
CA GLY A 11 -6.97 16.93 -18.37
C GLY A 11 -7.53 15.62 -17.84
N ALA A 12 -6.75 14.68 -17.32
CA ALA A 12 -7.28 13.43 -16.77
C ALA A 12 -7.49 13.54 -15.26
N VAL A 13 -8.67 13.14 -14.78
CA VAL A 13 -8.95 13.07 -13.34
C VAL A 13 -8.05 12.00 -12.73
N PRO A 14 -7.26 12.32 -11.68
CA PRO A 14 -6.39 11.35 -11.03
C PRO A 14 -7.22 10.20 -10.42
N ALA A 15 -6.65 9.00 -10.37
CA ALA A 15 -7.28 7.86 -9.73
C ALA A 15 -7.40 8.06 -8.21
N ILE A 16 -6.37 8.70 -7.62
CA ILE A 16 -6.31 9.06 -6.20
C ILE A 16 -5.83 10.50 -6.08
N GLU A 17 -6.52 11.28 -5.26
CA GLU A 17 -6.09 12.62 -4.88
C GLU A 17 -6.24 12.78 -3.36
N VAL A 18 -5.15 13.15 -2.71
CA VAL A 18 -5.09 13.46 -1.28
C VAL A 18 -4.67 14.90 -1.12
N ARG A 19 -5.40 15.69 -0.33
CA ARG A 19 -5.12 17.11 -0.07
C ARG A 19 -5.09 17.39 1.41
N ASP A 20 -3.97 17.90 1.90
CA ASP A 20 -3.73 18.40 3.26
C ASP A 20 -4.24 17.45 4.36
N LEU A 21 -4.02 16.14 4.15
CA LEU A 21 -4.51 15.11 5.04
C LEU A 21 -3.76 15.17 6.38
N VAL A 22 -4.52 15.34 7.46
CA VAL A 22 -4.01 15.32 8.83
C VAL A 22 -4.72 14.25 9.64
N THR A 23 -3.95 13.50 10.42
CA THR A 23 -4.48 12.43 11.27
C THR A 23 -3.82 12.44 12.64
N HIS A 24 -4.65 12.33 13.68
CA HIS A 24 -4.21 12.20 15.06
C HIS A 24 -4.69 10.88 15.68
N TYR A 25 -3.82 10.25 16.48
CA TYR A 25 -4.20 9.20 17.43
C TYR A 25 -4.02 9.73 18.84
N GLY A 26 -5.13 10.11 19.46
CA GLY A 26 -5.11 10.87 20.70
C GLY A 26 -4.37 12.22 20.52
N PRO A 27 -3.39 12.53 21.37
CA PRO A 27 -2.62 13.79 21.24
C PRO A 27 -1.51 13.70 20.17
N ARG A 28 -1.22 12.53 19.64
CA ARG A 28 -0.11 12.32 18.69
C ARG A 28 -0.57 12.55 17.26
N LYS A 29 0.03 13.53 16.56
CA LYS A 29 -0.13 13.70 15.13
C LYS A 29 0.66 12.60 14.40
N ILE A 30 0.00 11.85 13.53
CA ILE A 30 0.58 10.72 12.78
C ILE A 30 0.84 11.12 11.33
N LEU A 31 -0.13 11.83 10.71
CA LEU A 31 0.03 12.42 9.39
C LEU A 31 -0.16 13.92 9.50
N ASP A 32 0.68 14.70 8.81
CA ASP A 32 0.73 16.15 8.89
C ASP A 32 0.80 16.79 7.50
N GLY A 33 -0.37 17.13 6.95
CA GLY A 33 -0.50 17.84 5.68
C GLY A 33 -0.07 17.01 4.46
N ILE A 34 -0.44 15.71 4.41
CA ILE A 34 -0.14 14.86 3.26
C ILE A 34 -0.95 15.31 2.05
N SER A 35 -0.25 15.67 0.98
CA SER A 35 -0.85 15.96 -0.32
C SER A 35 -0.13 15.19 -1.42
N MET A 36 -0.88 14.37 -2.18
CA MET A 36 -0.35 13.55 -3.27
C MET A 36 -1.43 13.18 -4.28
N THR A 37 -0.99 12.86 -5.48
CA THR A 37 -1.86 12.37 -6.57
C THR A 37 -1.31 11.07 -7.14
N VAL A 38 -2.20 10.17 -7.55
CA VAL A 38 -1.87 8.96 -8.31
C VAL A 38 -2.69 8.98 -9.58
N ASN A 39 -2.03 8.88 -10.73
CA ASN A 39 -2.68 8.90 -12.04
C ASN A 39 -3.33 7.54 -12.34
N GLN A 40 -4.26 7.52 -13.28
CA GLN A 40 -4.85 6.26 -13.74
C GLN A 40 -3.80 5.38 -14.44
N GLY A 41 -3.77 4.10 -14.12
CA GLY A 41 -2.81 3.13 -14.68
C GLY A 41 -1.38 3.24 -14.12
N GLU A 42 -1.15 4.14 -13.15
CA GLU A 42 0.15 4.35 -12.51
C GLU A 42 0.39 3.34 -11.38
N ILE A 43 1.64 2.93 -11.21
CA ILE A 43 2.11 2.28 -9.97
C ILE A 43 2.79 3.35 -9.11
N MET A 44 2.12 3.78 -8.05
CA MET A 44 2.68 4.64 -7.03
C MET A 44 3.22 3.81 -5.88
N VAL A 45 4.49 3.95 -5.57
CA VAL A 45 5.08 3.33 -4.39
C VAL A 45 5.19 4.34 -3.26
N VAL A 46 4.67 3.99 -2.08
CA VAL A 46 4.81 4.76 -0.84
C VAL A 46 5.89 4.13 0.02
N MET A 47 7.02 4.80 0.12
CA MET A 47 8.17 4.36 0.90
C MET A 47 8.34 5.17 2.18
N GLY A 48 9.10 4.62 3.12
CA GLY A 48 9.49 5.31 4.36
C GLY A 48 9.91 4.34 5.44
N GLY A 49 10.58 4.85 6.46
CA GLY A 49 11.01 4.08 7.61
C GLY A 49 9.85 3.56 8.47
N SER A 50 10.19 2.74 9.48
CA SER A 50 9.19 2.30 10.47
C SER A 50 8.61 3.51 11.21
N GLY A 51 7.30 3.54 11.39
CA GLY A 51 6.61 4.64 12.06
C GLY A 51 6.47 5.94 11.25
N SER A 52 6.83 5.95 9.95
CA SER A 52 6.68 7.14 9.09
C SER A 52 5.23 7.51 8.77
N GLY A 53 4.26 6.61 9.01
CA GLY A 53 2.84 6.85 8.74
C GLY A 53 2.26 6.10 7.54
N LYS A 54 3.03 5.23 6.86
CA LYS A 54 2.59 4.48 5.66
C LYS A 54 1.31 3.68 5.86
N SER A 55 1.25 2.86 6.91
CA SER A 55 0.08 2.04 7.20
C SER A 55 -1.14 2.90 7.59
N THR A 56 -0.92 4.06 8.23
CA THR A 56 -1.98 5.02 8.51
C THR A 56 -2.50 5.65 7.22
N LEU A 57 -1.60 6.10 6.34
CA LEU A 57 -1.99 6.60 5.02
C LEU A 57 -2.77 5.55 4.23
N LEU A 58 -2.29 4.30 4.20
CA LEU A 58 -2.99 3.21 3.51
C LEU A 58 -4.40 3.00 4.05
N ARG A 59 -4.61 3.01 5.38
CA ARG A 59 -5.95 2.88 5.98
C ARG A 59 -6.90 4.00 5.53
N HIS A 60 -6.40 5.22 5.39
CA HIS A 60 -7.17 6.33 4.84
C HIS A 60 -7.50 6.14 3.36
N LEU A 61 -6.55 5.70 2.54
CA LEU A 61 -6.76 5.37 1.14
C LEU A 61 -7.77 4.22 0.95
N LEU A 62 -7.84 3.28 1.90
CA LEU A 62 -8.84 2.23 1.94
C LEU A 62 -10.20 2.69 2.48
N ALA A 63 -10.33 3.96 2.86
CA ALA A 63 -11.50 4.52 3.52
C ALA A 63 -11.93 3.73 4.77
N LEU A 64 -10.96 3.18 5.52
CA LEU A 64 -11.17 2.45 6.77
C LEU A 64 -11.14 3.37 8.00
N GLU A 65 -10.47 4.51 7.89
CA GLU A 65 -10.35 5.49 8.96
C GLU A 65 -10.76 6.89 8.45
N ARG A 66 -11.27 7.72 9.35
CA ARG A 66 -11.57 9.12 9.06
C ARG A 66 -10.39 10.00 9.43
N ALA A 67 -10.02 10.90 8.54
CA ALA A 67 -9.00 11.90 8.81
C ALA A 67 -9.49 12.95 9.82
N THR A 68 -8.56 13.58 10.52
CA THR A 68 -8.84 14.75 11.37
C THR A 68 -9.21 15.97 10.52
N SER A 69 -8.48 16.16 9.39
CA SER A 69 -8.76 17.19 8.39
C SER A 69 -8.17 16.80 7.04
N GLY A 70 -8.46 17.58 6.01
CA GLY A 70 -8.06 17.30 4.63
C GLY A 70 -9.13 16.53 3.87
N SER A 71 -8.79 16.13 2.63
CA SER A 71 -9.71 15.40 1.77
C SER A 71 -9.00 14.27 1.03
N ILE A 72 -9.76 13.23 0.70
CA ILE A 72 -9.30 12.11 -0.13
C ILE A 72 -10.37 11.84 -1.19
N SER A 73 -9.98 11.86 -2.44
CA SER A 73 -10.81 11.46 -3.56
C SER A 73 -10.25 10.18 -4.19
N LEU A 74 -11.08 9.17 -4.35
CA LEU A 74 -10.76 7.90 -5.00
C LEU A 74 -11.72 7.72 -6.17
N LEU A 75 -11.18 7.59 -7.39
CA LEU A 75 -11.97 7.50 -8.63
C LEU A 75 -13.04 8.62 -8.75
N GLY A 76 -12.68 9.85 -8.30
CA GLY A 76 -13.56 11.00 -8.31
C GLY A 76 -14.59 11.07 -7.16
N ILE A 77 -14.57 10.12 -6.22
CA ILE A 77 -15.46 10.10 -5.05
C ILE A 77 -14.69 10.61 -3.82
N ASN A 78 -15.16 11.71 -3.21
CA ASN A 78 -14.63 12.18 -1.93
C ASN A 78 -15.06 11.24 -0.81
N VAL A 79 -14.11 10.46 -0.25
CA VAL A 79 -14.41 9.42 0.74
C VAL A 79 -14.82 9.98 2.11
N VAL A 80 -14.49 11.25 2.40
CA VAL A 80 -14.85 11.92 3.66
C VAL A 80 -16.34 12.29 3.67
N GLU A 81 -16.87 12.68 2.52
CA GLU A 81 -18.25 13.14 2.34
C GLU A 81 -19.19 12.03 1.83
N ALA A 82 -18.62 10.95 1.28
CA ALA A 82 -19.37 9.88 0.65
C ALA A 82 -20.32 9.17 1.62
N ARG A 83 -21.52 8.88 1.14
CA ARG A 83 -22.51 8.08 1.86
C ARG A 83 -22.10 6.61 1.89
N ALA A 84 -22.62 5.84 2.84
CA ALA A 84 -22.31 4.43 2.99
C ALA A 84 -22.50 3.61 1.69
N ARG A 85 -23.54 3.91 0.90
CA ARG A 85 -23.81 3.26 -0.39
C ARG A 85 -22.73 3.57 -1.45
N GLU A 86 -22.22 4.81 -1.47
CA GLU A 86 -21.18 5.23 -2.40
C GLU A 86 -19.83 4.60 -2.01
N LEU A 87 -19.51 4.56 -0.70
CA LEU A 87 -18.33 3.85 -0.19
C LEU A 87 -18.38 2.36 -0.47
N TYR A 88 -19.56 1.73 -0.33
CA TYR A 88 -19.72 0.32 -0.68
C TYR A 88 -19.46 0.06 -2.18
N ALA A 89 -20.04 0.90 -3.06
CA ALA A 89 -19.81 0.80 -4.49
C ALA A 89 -18.35 1.07 -4.89
N LEU A 90 -17.68 2.00 -4.18
CA LEU A 90 -16.27 2.31 -4.37
C LEU A 90 -15.39 1.11 -3.97
N ARG A 91 -15.61 0.53 -2.78
CA ARG A 91 -14.83 -0.63 -2.28
C ARG A 91 -14.88 -1.84 -3.21
N ARG A 92 -15.98 -2.04 -3.93
CA ARG A 92 -16.08 -3.08 -4.96
C ARG A 92 -15.17 -2.88 -6.17
N LYS A 93 -14.66 -1.64 -6.35
CA LYS A 93 -13.68 -1.29 -7.39
C LYS A 93 -12.24 -1.27 -6.86
N MET A 94 -12.05 -1.69 -5.61
CA MET A 94 -10.76 -1.71 -4.92
C MET A 94 -10.39 -3.14 -4.55
N GLY A 95 -9.15 -3.52 -4.79
CA GLY A 95 -8.54 -4.75 -4.31
C GLY A 95 -7.48 -4.43 -3.26
N VAL A 96 -7.29 -5.34 -2.30
CA VAL A 96 -6.27 -5.18 -1.26
C VAL A 96 -5.53 -6.48 -1.05
N ALA A 97 -4.21 -6.45 -1.19
CA ALA A 97 -3.30 -7.51 -0.83
C ALA A 97 -2.53 -7.10 0.43
N PHE A 98 -2.86 -7.72 1.57
CA PHE A 98 -2.24 -7.42 2.86
C PHE A 98 -0.91 -8.15 3.04
N GLN A 99 -0.02 -7.63 3.88
CA GLN A 99 1.32 -8.11 4.16
C GLN A 99 1.38 -9.62 4.46
N GLY A 100 0.50 -10.15 5.29
CA GLY A 100 0.43 -11.59 5.63
C GLY A 100 -0.42 -12.43 4.66
N GLY A 101 -0.88 -11.85 3.52
CA GLY A 101 -1.86 -12.49 2.62
C GLY A 101 -3.28 -12.46 3.16
N ALA A 102 -3.49 -12.53 4.47
CA ALA A 102 -4.79 -12.51 5.16
C ALA A 102 -5.81 -13.51 4.57
N LEU A 103 -5.34 -14.69 4.15
CA LEU A 103 -6.21 -15.78 3.72
C LEU A 103 -6.92 -16.39 4.93
N PHE A 104 -8.19 -16.75 4.76
CA PHE A 104 -8.93 -17.48 5.77
C PHE A 104 -8.40 -18.92 5.83
N SER A 105 -7.83 -19.30 6.96
CA SER A 105 -7.21 -20.61 7.18
C SER A 105 -8.20 -21.78 7.16
N SER A 106 -9.50 -21.50 7.34
CA SER A 106 -10.58 -22.47 7.30
C SER A 106 -11.18 -22.69 5.90
N MET A 107 -10.65 -22.00 4.89
CA MET A 107 -11.11 -22.07 3.50
C MET A 107 -9.95 -22.51 2.61
N THR A 108 -10.26 -23.24 1.53
CA THR A 108 -9.28 -23.56 0.50
C THR A 108 -8.83 -22.30 -0.24
N VAL A 109 -7.78 -22.39 -1.03
CA VAL A 109 -7.30 -21.29 -1.89
C VAL A 109 -8.39 -20.81 -2.82
N GLY A 110 -9.08 -21.74 -3.50
CA GLY A 110 -10.21 -21.41 -4.40
C GLY A 110 -11.34 -20.71 -3.67
N GLU A 111 -11.74 -21.20 -2.48
CA GLU A 111 -12.77 -20.57 -1.66
C GLU A 111 -12.39 -19.16 -1.19
N ASN A 112 -11.13 -18.94 -0.82
CA ASN A 112 -10.60 -17.62 -0.49
C ASN A 112 -10.73 -16.64 -1.66
N ILE A 113 -10.42 -17.09 -2.89
CA ILE A 113 -10.53 -16.25 -4.08
C ILE A 113 -11.99 -16.01 -4.46
N MET A 114 -12.87 -16.99 -4.30
CA MET A 114 -14.29 -16.82 -4.57
C MET A 114 -15.01 -15.95 -3.54
N LEU A 115 -14.47 -15.77 -2.34
CA LEU A 115 -15.14 -15.04 -1.27
C LEU A 115 -15.64 -13.64 -1.67
N PRO A 116 -14.84 -12.76 -2.30
CA PRO A 116 -15.35 -11.46 -2.76
C PRO A 116 -16.50 -11.58 -3.79
N LEU A 117 -16.47 -12.61 -4.63
CA LEU A 117 -17.54 -12.86 -5.59
C LEU A 117 -18.85 -13.25 -4.89
N ARG A 118 -18.77 -14.13 -3.88
CA ARG A 118 -19.94 -14.54 -3.07
C ARG A 118 -20.57 -13.36 -2.33
N GLU A 119 -19.74 -12.48 -1.76
CA GLU A 119 -20.20 -11.35 -0.96
C GLU A 119 -20.77 -10.19 -1.80
N HIS A 120 -20.32 -10.05 -3.04
CA HIS A 120 -20.59 -8.84 -3.82
C HIS A 120 -21.31 -9.09 -5.15
N THR A 121 -21.61 -10.33 -5.50
CA THR A 121 -22.28 -10.67 -6.76
C THR A 121 -23.37 -11.73 -6.53
N ASN A 122 -24.20 -11.93 -7.54
CA ASN A 122 -25.21 -13.00 -7.58
C ASN A 122 -24.82 -14.09 -8.59
N LEU A 123 -23.52 -14.31 -8.80
CA LEU A 123 -23.02 -15.35 -9.71
C LEU A 123 -23.29 -16.73 -9.13
N ASP A 124 -23.52 -17.69 -10.00
CA ASP A 124 -23.59 -19.10 -9.61
C ASP A 124 -22.21 -19.65 -9.27
N GLU A 125 -22.19 -20.73 -8.49
CA GLU A 125 -20.95 -21.31 -7.99
C GLU A 125 -20.00 -21.78 -9.10
N SER A 126 -20.56 -22.31 -10.21
CA SER A 126 -19.76 -22.79 -11.34
C SER A 126 -19.01 -21.65 -12.03
N THR A 127 -19.68 -20.51 -12.22
CA THR A 127 -19.08 -19.28 -12.75
C THR A 127 -18.00 -18.75 -11.82
N MET A 128 -18.24 -18.69 -10.50
CA MET A 128 -17.24 -18.23 -9.53
C MET A 128 -16.01 -19.14 -9.53
N LYS A 129 -16.16 -20.45 -9.62
CA LYS A 129 -15.04 -21.41 -9.74
C LYS A 129 -14.19 -21.15 -10.98
N ILE A 130 -14.82 -20.91 -12.12
CA ILE A 130 -14.12 -20.57 -13.37
C ILE A 130 -13.32 -19.28 -13.19
N MET A 131 -13.93 -18.22 -12.63
CA MET A 131 -13.25 -16.95 -12.37
C MET A 131 -12.06 -17.14 -11.42
N ALA A 132 -12.22 -17.91 -10.35
CA ALA A 132 -11.14 -18.18 -9.40
C ALA A 132 -9.97 -18.92 -10.07
N ARG A 133 -10.24 -19.94 -10.90
CA ARG A 133 -9.21 -20.66 -11.67
C ARG A 133 -8.45 -19.74 -12.62
N LEU A 134 -9.16 -18.89 -13.36
CA LEU A 134 -8.53 -17.91 -14.25
C LEU A 134 -7.60 -16.96 -13.47
N LYS A 135 -8.00 -16.51 -12.27
CA LYS A 135 -7.11 -15.65 -11.45
C LYS A 135 -5.93 -16.42 -10.84
N LEU A 136 -6.11 -17.71 -10.52
CA LEU A 136 -5.00 -18.57 -10.10
C LEU A 136 -3.99 -18.80 -11.22
N GLU A 137 -4.46 -18.96 -12.46
CA GLU A 137 -3.57 -19.07 -13.62
C GLU A 137 -2.75 -17.79 -13.83
N VAL A 138 -3.37 -16.61 -13.70
CA VAL A 138 -2.69 -15.30 -13.82
C VAL A 138 -1.56 -15.13 -12.81
N VAL A 139 -1.69 -15.72 -11.61
CA VAL A 139 -0.67 -15.64 -10.56
C VAL A 139 0.23 -16.86 -10.47
N ASP A 140 0.25 -17.72 -11.50
CA ASP A 140 1.04 -18.95 -11.60
C ASP A 140 0.74 -19.96 -10.47
N LEU A 141 -0.55 -20.09 -10.09
CA LEU A 141 -1.06 -21.05 -9.10
C LEU A 141 -2.18 -21.93 -9.66
N ALA A 142 -2.17 -22.23 -10.97
CA ALA A 142 -3.13 -23.15 -11.58
C ALA A 142 -3.04 -24.54 -10.92
N GLY A 143 -4.17 -25.14 -10.58
CA GLY A 143 -4.26 -26.45 -9.95
C GLY A 143 -4.05 -26.49 -8.44
N PHE A 144 -3.93 -25.31 -7.78
CA PHE A 144 -3.77 -25.21 -6.32
C PHE A 144 -5.07 -24.79 -5.62
N GLU A 145 -6.21 -24.80 -6.31
CA GLU A 145 -7.49 -24.33 -5.79
C GLU A 145 -8.01 -25.10 -4.57
N ASP A 146 -7.71 -26.40 -4.47
CA ASP A 146 -8.20 -27.27 -3.41
C ASP A 146 -7.28 -27.32 -2.18
N LEU A 147 -6.08 -26.71 -2.25
CA LEU A 147 -5.16 -26.66 -1.12
C LEU A 147 -5.64 -25.68 -0.04
N MET A 148 -5.28 -25.97 1.19
CA MET A 148 -5.45 -25.05 2.32
C MET A 148 -4.28 -24.06 2.38
N PRO A 149 -4.47 -22.84 2.93
CA PRO A 149 -3.39 -21.87 3.08
C PRO A 149 -2.16 -22.41 3.84
N ALA A 150 -2.35 -23.34 4.78
CA ALA A 150 -1.26 -23.97 5.55
C ALA A 150 -0.35 -24.87 4.69
N GLU A 151 -0.81 -25.29 3.51
CA GLU A 151 -0.05 -26.15 2.59
C GLU A 151 0.77 -25.33 1.58
N LEU A 152 0.63 -23.99 1.60
CA LEU A 152 1.31 -23.09 0.69
C LEU A 152 2.64 -22.57 1.25
N SER A 153 3.61 -22.34 0.39
CA SER A 153 4.80 -21.54 0.72
C SER A 153 4.44 -20.05 0.92
N GLY A 154 5.34 -19.28 1.56
CA GLY A 154 5.12 -17.84 1.76
C GLY A 154 4.86 -17.08 0.46
N GLY A 155 5.60 -17.38 -0.60
CA GLY A 155 5.38 -16.80 -1.93
C GLY A 155 4.04 -17.17 -2.54
N MET A 156 3.63 -18.44 -2.41
CA MET A 156 2.30 -18.90 -2.88
C MET A 156 1.16 -18.20 -2.12
N ILE A 157 1.29 -18.00 -0.81
CA ILE A 157 0.30 -17.23 -0.01
C ILE A 157 0.15 -15.81 -0.56
N LYS A 158 1.25 -15.13 -0.87
CA LYS A 158 1.24 -13.78 -1.44
C LYS A 158 0.56 -13.74 -2.81
N ARG A 159 0.87 -14.71 -3.68
CA ARG A 159 0.24 -14.85 -5.01
C ARG A 159 -1.25 -15.15 -4.90
N ALA A 160 -1.68 -16.05 -4.01
CA ALA A 160 -3.09 -16.34 -3.76
C ALA A 160 -3.85 -15.12 -3.21
N ALA A 161 -3.20 -14.33 -2.34
CA ALA A 161 -3.76 -13.07 -1.85
C ALA A 161 -3.93 -12.02 -2.97
N LEU A 162 -2.96 -11.94 -3.90
CA LEU A 162 -3.10 -11.12 -5.11
C LEU A 162 -4.26 -11.62 -5.98
N ALA A 163 -4.36 -12.92 -6.25
CA ALA A 163 -5.50 -13.47 -7.02
C ALA A 163 -6.85 -13.10 -6.40
N ARG A 164 -6.97 -13.22 -5.06
CA ARG A 164 -8.19 -12.80 -4.35
C ARG A 164 -8.45 -11.31 -4.49
N SER A 165 -7.41 -10.48 -4.40
CA SER A 165 -7.55 -9.02 -4.47
C SER A 165 -8.00 -8.54 -5.86
N VAL A 166 -7.69 -9.29 -6.92
CA VAL A 166 -8.02 -8.91 -8.30
C VAL A 166 -9.19 -9.71 -8.90
N VAL A 167 -9.87 -10.55 -8.12
CA VAL A 167 -10.96 -11.41 -8.64
C VAL A 167 -12.17 -10.62 -9.14
N MET A 168 -12.39 -9.43 -8.60
CA MET A 168 -13.45 -8.49 -8.98
C MET A 168 -13.06 -7.50 -10.09
N ASP A 169 -11.90 -7.67 -10.73
CA ASP A 169 -11.32 -6.74 -11.70
C ASP A 169 -11.30 -5.27 -11.20
N PRO A 170 -10.65 -5.01 -10.06
CA PRO A 170 -10.66 -3.70 -9.43
C PRO A 170 -9.97 -2.64 -10.31
N LYS A 171 -10.38 -1.38 -10.14
CA LYS A 171 -9.71 -0.22 -10.77
C LYS A 171 -8.51 0.27 -9.95
N LEU A 172 -8.56 0.05 -8.62
CA LEU A 172 -7.48 0.36 -7.69
C LEU A 172 -7.03 -0.91 -6.99
N LEU A 173 -5.75 -1.19 -7.00
CA LEU A 173 -5.13 -2.27 -6.22
C LEU A 173 -4.18 -1.67 -5.19
N PHE A 174 -4.34 -2.05 -3.93
CA PHE A 174 -3.45 -1.68 -2.83
C PHE A 174 -2.66 -2.91 -2.38
N CYS A 175 -1.35 -2.80 -2.33
CA CYS A 175 -0.45 -3.84 -1.85
C CYS A 175 0.31 -3.33 -0.62
N ASP A 176 0.13 -4.00 0.50
CA ASP A 176 0.83 -3.68 1.76
C ASP A 176 1.98 -4.67 1.96
N GLU A 177 3.21 -4.20 1.78
CA GLU A 177 4.45 -4.97 1.92
C GLU A 177 4.39 -6.32 1.16
N PRO A 178 4.14 -6.31 -0.18
CA PRO A 178 3.86 -7.54 -0.93
C PRO A 178 5.04 -8.52 -0.93
N SER A 179 6.28 -8.04 -1.04
CA SER A 179 7.52 -8.84 -1.11
C SER A 179 8.17 -9.10 0.25
N ALA A 180 7.66 -8.47 1.33
CA ALA A 180 8.27 -8.59 2.65
C ALA A 180 8.39 -10.04 3.13
N GLY A 181 9.59 -10.42 3.58
CA GLY A 181 9.89 -11.75 4.12
C GLY A 181 10.07 -12.84 3.08
N LEU A 182 10.11 -12.50 1.80
CA LEU A 182 10.43 -13.43 0.70
C LEU A 182 11.93 -13.40 0.40
N ASP A 183 12.44 -14.50 -0.18
CA ASP A 183 13.78 -14.49 -0.76
C ASP A 183 13.81 -13.60 -2.03
N PRO A 184 15.00 -13.08 -2.43
CA PRO A 184 15.10 -12.12 -3.52
C PRO A 184 14.52 -12.61 -4.86
N VAL A 185 14.64 -13.90 -5.16
CA VAL A 185 14.15 -14.48 -6.43
C VAL A 185 12.62 -14.50 -6.44
N VAL A 186 12.01 -14.93 -5.35
CA VAL A 186 10.53 -14.95 -5.21
C VAL A 186 9.97 -13.52 -5.14
N ALA A 187 10.68 -12.58 -4.49
CA ALA A 187 10.32 -11.17 -4.46
C ALA A 187 10.32 -10.57 -5.88
N SER A 188 11.38 -10.77 -6.65
CA SER A 188 11.47 -10.32 -8.06
C SER A 188 10.34 -10.89 -8.92
N ALA A 189 10.03 -12.19 -8.78
CA ALA A 189 8.92 -12.80 -9.51
C ALA A 189 7.55 -12.25 -9.11
N LEU A 190 7.40 -11.79 -7.87
CA LEU A 190 6.18 -11.10 -7.40
C LEU A 190 6.08 -9.68 -7.96
N ASP A 191 7.21 -8.96 -8.06
CA ASP A 191 7.28 -7.64 -8.67
C ASP A 191 6.90 -7.69 -10.16
N GLU A 192 7.43 -8.67 -10.90
CA GLU A 192 7.03 -8.92 -12.30
C GLU A 192 5.53 -9.24 -12.42
N LEU A 193 4.97 -9.98 -11.47
CA LEU A 193 3.54 -10.26 -11.44
C LEU A 193 2.72 -8.98 -11.24
N ILE A 194 3.14 -8.07 -10.36
CA ILE A 194 2.47 -6.78 -10.12
C ILE A 194 2.48 -5.94 -11.42
N LEU A 195 3.62 -5.89 -12.13
CA LEU A 195 3.72 -5.21 -13.42
C LEU A 195 2.78 -5.83 -14.46
N ARG A 196 2.77 -7.17 -14.58
CA ARG A 196 1.85 -7.89 -15.49
C ARG A 196 0.38 -7.59 -15.18
N LEU A 197 0.01 -7.53 -13.89
CA LEU A 197 -1.36 -7.20 -13.48
C LEU A 197 -1.76 -5.77 -13.89
N ARG A 198 -0.86 -4.79 -13.70
CA ARG A 198 -1.09 -3.42 -14.17
C ARG A 198 -1.34 -3.38 -15.67
N ASP A 199 -0.43 -4.00 -16.44
CA ASP A 199 -0.44 -3.91 -17.89
C ASP A 199 -1.64 -4.67 -18.51
N ALA A 200 -1.97 -5.85 -17.97
CA ALA A 200 -3.07 -6.68 -18.48
C ALA A 200 -4.46 -6.10 -18.16
N PHE A 201 -4.63 -5.48 -16.99
CA PHE A 201 -5.94 -5.02 -16.52
C PHE A 201 -6.08 -3.49 -16.51
N GLY A 202 -5.03 -2.74 -16.82
CA GLY A 202 -5.03 -1.27 -16.81
C GLY A 202 -5.39 -0.68 -15.45
N MET A 203 -5.06 -1.39 -14.36
CA MET A 203 -5.38 -0.96 -13.00
C MET A 203 -4.36 0.03 -12.47
N THR A 204 -4.79 0.91 -11.59
CA THR A 204 -3.91 1.77 -10.81
C THR A 204 -3.49 1.04 -9.55
N ILE A 205 -2.20 1.04 -9.23
CA ILE A 205 -1.66 0.28 -8.11
C ILE A 205 -0.95 1.21 -7.12
N VAL A 206 -1.23 1.04 -5.84
CA VAL A 206 -0.47 1.68 -4.76
C VAL A 206 0.21 0.59 -3.96
N VAL A 207 1.53 0.62 -3.91
CA VAL A 207 2.34 -0.31 -3.13
C VAL A 207 2.96 0.43 -1.96
N VAL A 208 2.71 -0.08 -0.75
CA VAL A 208 3.40 0.39 0.46
C VAL A 208 4.53 -0.59 0.74
N THR A 209 5.78 -0.12 0.79
CA THR A 209 6.92 -0.98 1.09
C THR A 209 8.09 -0.20 1.68
N HIS A 210 9.00 -0.92 2.32
CA HIS A 210 10.32 -0.45 2.72
C HIS A 210 11.45 -1.16 1.93
N GLU A 211 11.10 -2.04 1.00
CA GLU A 211 12.03 -2.76 0.15
C GLU A 211 12.41 -1.91 -1.07
N LEU A 212 13.67 -1.43 -1.08
CA LEU A 212 14.17 -0.48 -2.09
C LEU A 212 14.21 -1.08 -3.51
N GLU A 213 14.71 -2.32 -3.62
CA GLU A 213 14.87 -2.98 -4.92
C GLU A 213 13.52 -3.18 -5.60
N SER A 214 12.54 -3.69 -4.86
CA SER A 214 11.17 -3.86 -5.32
C SER A 214 10.56 -2.51 -5.75
N ALA A 215 10.67 -1.50 -4.87
CA ALA A 215 10.16 -0.16 -5.16
C ALA A 215 10.71 0.43 -6.46
N PHE A 216 12.03 0.31 -6.67
CA PHE A 216 12.67 0.83 -7.88
C PHE A 216 12.37 0.02 -9.15
N THR A 217 12.01 -1.25 -8.98
CA THR A 217 11.65 -2.12 -10.10
C THR A 217 10.25 -1.83 -10.63
N ILE A 218 9.29 -1.60 -9.72
CA ILE A 218 7.87 -1.54 -10.12
C ILE A 218 7.30 -0.13 -10.23
N ALA A 219 7.91 0.88 -9.57
CA ALA A 219 7.31 2.20 -9.47
C ALA A 219 7.42 3.01 -10.77
N ASP A 220 6.31 3.63 -11.17
CA ASP A 220 6.33 4.77 -12.07
C ASP A 220 6.73 6.03 -11.31
N ARG A 221 6.17 6.22 -10.11
CA ARG A 221 6.52 7.30 -9.16
C ARG A 221 6.60 6.76 -7.73
N ILE A 222 7.43 7.42 -6.93
CA ILE A 222 7.64 7.10 -5.53
C ILE A 222 7.31 8.31 -4.67
N THR A 223 6.54 8.07 -3.60
CA THR A 223 6.32 9.01 -2.50
C THR A 223 7.15 8.56 -1.31
N VAL A 224 8.08 9.38 -0.84
CA VAL A 224 8.89 9.10 0.35
C VAL A 224 8.28 9.80 1.56
N LEU A 225 7.85 9.00 2.54
CA LEU A 225 7.19 9.44 3.76
C LEU A 225 8.15 9.35 4.95
N ASP A 226 8.26 10.43 5.73
CA ASP A 226 9.02 10.44 6.99
C ASP A 226 8.26 11.22 8.06
N ARG A 227 8.14 10.64 9.25
CA ARG A 227 7.53 11.28 10.44
C ARG A 227 6.18 11.95 10.15
N GLY A 228 5.35 11.33 9.32
CA GLY A 228 4.02 11.81 8.97
C GLY A 228 3.98 12.90 7.90
N THR A 229 5.10 13.23 7.26
CA THR A 229 5.19 14.20 6.17
C THR A 229 5.78 13.58 4.91
N ILE A 230 5.49 14.15 3.75
CA ILE A 230 6.12 13.76 2.49
C ILE A 230 7.43 14.53 2.34
N LEU A 231 8.54 13.80 2.17
CA LEU A 231 9.84 14.39 1.89
C LEU A 231 10.02 14.70 0.41
N THR A 232 9.56 13.80 -0.46
CA THR A 232 9.62 13.95 -1.93
C THR A 232 8.60 13.06 -2.61
N ILE A 233 8.16 13.47 -3.80
CA ILE A 233 7.38 12.69 -4.76
C ILE A 233 8.02 12.88 -6.12
N GLY A 234 8.27 11.80 -6.85
CA GLY A 234 8.84 11.89 -8.19
C GLY A 234 9.05 10.53 -8.83
N SER A 235 9.60 10.52 -10.02
CA SER A 235 10.08 9.31 -10.70
C SER A 235 11.17 8.62 -9.88
N VAL A 236 11.45 7.37 -10.19
CA VAL A 236 12.55 6.61 -9.57
C VAL A 236 13.87 7.38 -9.65
N GLU A 237 14.14 8.01 -10.80
CA GLU A 237 15.37 8.77 -11.03
C GLU A 237 15.43 10.04 -10.17
N GLU A 238 14.33 10.80 -10.09
CA GLU A 238 14.25 12.01 -9.26
C GLU A 238 14.43 11.68 -7.77
N VAL A 239 13.86 10.58 -7.30
CA VAL A 239 14.00 10.15 -5.90
C VAL A 239 15.43 9.67 -5.61
N ARG A 240 16.03 8.90 -6.51
CA ARG A 240 17.44 8.46 -6.36
C ARG A 240 18.41 9.62 -6.32
N ASN A 241 18.18 10.67 -7.11
CA ASN A 241 19.03 11.84 -7.21
C ASN A 241 18.57 12.99 -6.29
N SER A 242 17.67 12.71 -5.34
CA SER A 242 17.16 13.73 -4.42
C SER A 242 18.31 14.35 -3.61
N GLY A 243 18.38 15.68 -3.57
CA GLY A 243 19.29 16.42 -2.71
C GLY A 243 18.89 16.42 -1.22
N ASN A 244 17.79 15.79 -0.85
CA ASN A 244 17.35 15.69 0.54
C ASN A 244 18.12 14.59 1.27
N GLU A 245 18.92 15.00 2.27
CA GLU A 245 19.77 14.10 3.05
C GLU A 245 18.97 12.95 3.72
N ARG A 246 17.76 13.23 4.22
CA ARG A 246 16.91 12.19 4.82
C ARG A 246 16.45 11.17 3.80
N VAL A 247 16.14 11.59 2.57
CA VAL A 247 15.82 10.67 1.48
C VAL A 247 17.04 9.79 1.19
N GLN A 248 18.24 10.39 1.07
CA GLN A 248 19.47 9.62 0.82
C GLN A 248 19.80 8.65 1.95
N ASN A 249 19.66 9.05 3.21
CA ASN A 249 19.85 8.16 4.37
C ASN A 249 18.88 6.97 4.33
N LEU A 250 17.64 7.19 3.92
CA LEU A 250 16.64 6.13 3.76
C LEU A 250 17.01 5.17 2.62
N LEU A 251 17.48 5.69 1.49
CA LEU A 251 17.92 4.90 0.33
C LEU A 251 19.22 4.11 0.60
N THR A 252 20.14 4.65 1.40
CA THR A 252 21.41 3.98 1.74
C THR A 252 21.33 3.10 2.97
N ARG A 253 20.14 3.00 3.61
CA ARG A 253 19.92 2.29 4.88
C ARG A 253 20.87 2.76 5.99
N GLN A 254 21.34 4.01 5.92
CA GLN A 254 22.13 4.61 6.99
C GLN A 254 21.18 5.01 8.12
N THR A 255 21.49 4.56 9.33
CA THR A 255 20.84 5.07 10.53
C THR A 255 21.22 6.54 10.70
N GLU A 256 20.23 7.43 10.93
CA GLU A 256 20.55 8.74 11.50
C GLU A 256 21.36 8.45 12.78
N ASP A 257 22.55 9.04 12.90
CA ASP A 257 23.28 9.06 14.17
C ASP A 257 22.35 9.75 15.17
N VAL A 258 21.61 8.96 15.92
CA VAL A 258 20.92 9.46 17.10
C VAL A 258 22.05 9.79 18.07
N VAL A 259 22.51 11.03 18.05
CA VAL A 259 23.32 11.57 19.14
C VAL A 259 22.43 11.49 20.37
N VAL A 260 22.53 10.34 21.03
CA VAL A 260 21.91 10.18 22.35
C VAL A 260 22.65 11.16 23.23
N ASP A 261 21.99 12.25 23.57
CA ASP A 261 22.48 13.17 24.60
C ASP A 261 22.49 12.36 25.91
N VAL A 262 23.65 11.72 26.14
CA VAL A 262 23.89 10.84 27.29
C VAL A 262 23.65 11.61 28.58
N ASP A 263 23.95 12.91 28.61
CA ASP A 263 23.73 13.77 29.77
C ASP A 263 22.26 13.98 30.06
N LYS A 264 21.44 14.14 29.02
CA LYS A 264 19.96 14.25 29.15
C LYS A 264 19.33 12.91 29.56
N TYR A 265 19.89 11.80 29.11
CA TYR A 265 19.46 10.45 29.53
C TYR A 265 19.83 10.19 30.99
N MET A 266 21.05 10.52 31.40
CA MET A 266 21.53 10.37 32.77
C MET A 266 20.75 11.27 33.75
N ARG A 267 20.43 12.50 33.39
CA ARG A 267 19.58 13.39 34.22
C ARG A 267 18.19 12.80 34.44
N ARG A 268 17.56 12.22 33.43
CA ARG A 268 16.24 11.56 33.59
C ARG A 268 16.29 10.34 34.50
N LEU A 269 17.41 9.62 34.55
CA LEU A 269 17.60 8.48 35.45
C LEU A 269 17.85 8.93 36.90
N THR A 270 18.56 10.05 37.08
CA THR A 270 18.87 10.60 38.42
C THR A 270 17.68 11.37 39.02
N ASP A 271 16.89 12.09 38.21
CA ASP A 271 15.68 12.79 38.68
C ASP A 271 14.53 11.84 39.10
N GLY A 272 14.61 10.56 38.69
CA GLY A 272 13.64 9.50 39.09
C GLY A 272 14.01 8.73 40.36
N ILE A 273 15.21 8.96 40.91
CA ILE A 273 15.66 8.34 42.15
C ILE A 273 15.68 9.42 43.25
N GLY A 274 14.48 9.93 43.58
CA GLY A 274 14.27 10.68 44.81
C GLY A 274 14.40 9.71 45.99
N MET A 275 15.47 9.80 46.73
CA MET A 275 15.57 9.18 48.03
C MET A 275 14.63 9.91 49.01
N ASP A 276 13.57 9.25 49.44
CA ASP A 276 12.93 9.51 50.74
C ASP A 276 13.72 8.79 51.85
#